data_97989c31eb2cec7c303e2ed1d71d7498
#
_entry.id   97989c31eb2cec7c303e2ed1d71d7498
#
_cell.length_a   1.000
_cell.length_b   1.000
_cell.length_c   1.000
_cell.angle_alpha   90.00
_cell.angle_beta   90.00
_cell.angle_gamma   90.00
#
_symmetry.space_group_name_H-M   'P 1'
#
loop_
_entity.id
_entity.type
_entity.pdbx_description
1 polymer ?
#
loop_
_entity_poly.entity_id
_entity_poly.type
_entity_poly.pdbx_seq_one_letter_code
_entity_poly.pdbx_strand_id
1 'polypeptide(L)'
;MPVRPVDEAESRFFASTAVDPSPRIRLEKGSSELTMRAMDLICPIGMGQRGLIVAPPGSGKTTFLKHICQAVAKSCPQVKLYCLLIDERPEEVTDFRRSVPAEVRWSSSDQTYDHHIQTARELMKQVYREAADGADVV
;
A
#
# COMPACT_ATOMS: atom_id res chain seq x y z
N MET A 1 -2.24 12.34 -27.63
CA MET A 1 -2.59 11.18 -26.79
C MET A 1 -4.08 11.22 -26.51
N PRO A 2 -4.87 10.16 -26.73
CA PRO A 2 -6.28 10.20 -26.38
C PRO A 2 -6.41 10.37 -24.87
N VAL A 3 -7.20 11.34 -24.46
CA VAL A 3 -7.56 11.56 -23.06
C VAL A 3 -8.33 10.32 -22.63
N ARG A 4 -7.77 9.58 -21.65
CA ARG A 4 -8.43 8.41 -21.07
C ARG A 4 -9.74 8.88 -20.42
N PRO A 5 -10.88 8.20 -20.65
CA PRO A 5 -12.07 8.49 -19.86
C PRO A 5 -11.74 8.24 -18.39
N VAL A 6 -11.85 9.28 -17.58
CA VAL A 6 -11.65 9.22 -16.14
C VAL A 6 -12.83 8.45 -15.56
N ASP A 7 -12.57 7.41 -14.77
CA ASP A 7 -13.61 6.66 -14.06
C ASP A 7 -14.34 7.64 -13.10
N GLU A 8 -15.65 7.54 -12.97
CA GLU A 8 -16.45 8.41 -12.11
C GLU A 8 -15.98 8.33 -10.64
N ALA A 9 -15.58 7.15 -10.16
CA ALA A 9 -15.04 6.99 -8.84
C ALA A 9 -13.66 7.66 -8.67
N GLU A 10 -12.80 7.58 -9.68
CA GLU A 10 -11.53 8.29 -9.73
C GLU A 10 -11.76 9.82 -9.69
N SER A 11 -12.75 10.31 -10.44
CA SER A 11 -13.13 11.74 -10.43
C SER A 11 -13.63 12.19 -9.06
N ARG A 12 -14.47 11.39 -8.40
CA ARG A 12 -14.98 11.68 -7.05
C ARG A 12 -13.83 11.71 -6.03
N PHE A 13 -12.91 10.75 -6.11
CA PHE A 13 -11.74 10.69 -5.22
C PHE A 13 -10.87 11.95 -5.35
N PHE A 14 -10.54 12.36 -6.57
CA PHE A 14 -9.70 13.54 -6.80
C PHE A 14 -10.42 14.88 -6.58
N ALA A 15 -11.73 14.90 -6.56
CA ALA A 15 -12.53 16.07 -6.21
C ALA A 15 -12.67 16.27 -4.69
N SER A 16 -12.28 15.27 -3.86
CA SER A 16 -12.36 15.38 -2.42
C SER A 16 -11.33 16.38 -1.87
N THR A 17 -11.66 17.01 -0.75
CA THR A 17 -10.79 17.99 -0.10
C THR A 17 -9.59 17.29 0.54
N ALA A 18 -8.38 17.72 0.17
CA ALA A 18 -7.16 17.26 0.82
C ALA A 18 -7.09 17.83 2.25
N VAL A 19 -6.82 16.95 3.21
CA VAL A 19 -6.66 17.30 4.63
C VAL A 19 -5.32 16.79 5.15
N ASP A 20 -4.87 17.33 6.27
CA ASP A 20 -3.65 16.85 6.93
C ASP A 20 -3.81 15.39 7.36
N PRO A 21 -2.75 14.56 7.25
CA PRO A 21 -2.79 13.14 7.62
C PRO A 21 -3.14 12.92 9.09
N SER A 22 -4.40 12.57 9.36
CA SER A 22 -4.91 12.39 10.72
C SER A 22 -6.11 11.42 10.68
N PRO A 23 -6.32 10.59 11.71
CA PRO A 23 -5.47 10.36 12.88
C PRO A 23 -4.18 9.57 12.56
N ARG A 24 -3.25 9.56 13.52
CA ARG A 24 -2.02 8.78 13.41
C ARG A 24 -2.30 7.28 13.49
N ILE A 25 -1.67 6.51 12.62
CA ILE A 25 -1.61 5.04 12.68
C ILE A 25 -0.49 4.64 13.64
N ARG A 26 -0.81 3.95 14.73
CA ARG A 26 0.19 3.53 15.73
C ARG A 26 0.66 2.11 15.41
N LEU A 27 1.79 2.01 14.71
CA LEU A 27 2.36 0.73 14.29
C LEU A 27 2.84 -0.12 15.48
N GLU A 28 3.36 0.51 16.54
CA GLU A 28 3.81 -0.18 17.76
C GLU A 28 2.71 -0.98 18.46
N LYS A 29 1.45 -0.56 18.33
CA LYS A 29 0.32 -1.29 18.92
C LYS A 29 0.06 -2.63 18.24
N GLY A 30 0.38 -2.74 16.96
CA GLY A 30 0.16 -3.94 16.16
C GLY A 30 1.38 -4.83 16.01
N SER A 31 2.55 -4.43 16.56
CA SER A 31 3.79 -5.16 16.33
C SER A 31 4.73 -5.09 17.52
N SER A 32 5.42 -6.21 17.79
CA SER A 32 6.54 -6.26 18.75
C SER A 32 7.89 -5.86 18.11
N GLU A 33 7.90 -5.63 16.80
CA GLU A 33 9.10 -5.29 16.04
C GLU A 33 9.65 -3.91 16.44
N LEU A 34 10.93 -3.86 16.78
CA LEU A 34 11.59 -2.61 17.17
C LEU A 34 11.54 -1.55 16.04
N THR A 35 11.58 -1.99 14.79
CA THR A 35 11.47 -1.12 13.61
C THR A 35 10.15 -0.36 13.56
N MET A 36 9.04 -0.95 14.00
CA MET A 36 7.73 -0.29 14.04
C MET A 36 7.68 0.79 15.12
N ARG A 37 8.30 0.54 16.27
CA ARG A 37 8.47 1.55 17.33
C ARG A 37 9.37 2.70 16.88
N ALA A 38 10.48 2.38 16.21
CA ALA A 38 11.38 3.39 15.66
C ALA A 38 10.67 4.26 14.62
N MET A 39 9.89 3.64 13.73
CA MET A 39 9.10 4.36 12.72
C MET A 39 8.08 5.31 13.37
N ASP A 40 7.38 4.84 14.40
CA ASP A 40 6.43 5.65 15.15
C ASP A 40 7.05 6.87 15.84
N LEU A 41 8.32 6.79 16.21
CA LEU A 41 9.05 7.88 16.85
C LEU A 41 9.67 8.87 15.86
N ILE A 42 10.21 8.35 14.74
CA ILE A 42 11.03 9.15 13.80
C ILE A 42 10.19 9.66 12.63
N CYS A 43 9.29 8.81 12.11
CA CYS A 43 8.50 9.09 10.91
C CYS A 43 7.08 8.50 11.06
N PRO A 44 6.25 9.05 11.95
CA PRO A 44 4.91 8.56 12.18
C PRO A 44 4.04 8.67 10.92
N ILE A 45 3.17 7.68 10.70
CA ILE A 45 2.24 7.65 9.58
C ILE A 45 0.86 8.08 10.06
N GLY A 46 0.21 8.98 9.32
CA GLY A 46 -1.20 9.36 9.51
C GLY A 46 -2.09 8.84 8.39
N MET A 47 -3.38 8.77 8.66
CA MET A 47 -4.39 8.45 7.64
C MET A 47 -4.36 9.50 6.53
N GLY A 48 -4.30 9.06 5.27
CA GLY A 48 -4.13 9.94 4.11
C GLY A 48 -2.68 10.29 3.76
N GLN A 49 -1.70 9.84 4.55
CA GLN A 49 -0.29 10.13 4.28
C GLN A 49 0.23 9.36 3.06
N ARG A 50 1.06 10.05 2.30
CA ARG A 50 1.87 9.46 1.21
C ARG A 50 3.32 9.44 1.66
N GLY A 51 3.96 8.28 1.57
CA GLY A 51 5.35 8.07 1.95
C GLY A 51 6.14 7.35 0.87
N LEU A 52 7.44 7.58 0.83
CA LEU A 52 8.38 6.90 -0.04
C LEU A 52 9.48 6.26 0.81
N ILE A 53 9.71 4.95 0.62
CA ILE A 53 10.78 4.20 1.25
C ILE A 53 11.82 3.89 0.18
N VAL A 54 13.00 4.47 0.32
CA VAL A 54 14.14 4.23 -0.56
C VAL A 54 15.21 3.48 0.21
N ALA A 55 15.65 2.36 -0.35
CA ALA A 55 16.64 1.51 0.30
C ALA A 55 17.44 0.71 -0.74
N PRO A 56 18.74 0.48 -0.52
CA PRO A 56 19.55 -0.37 -1.39
C PRO A 56 19.01 -1.80 -1.47
N PRO A 57 19.35 -2.55 -2.53
CA PRO A 57 19.07 -3.98 -2.61
C PRO A 57 19.62 -4.72 -1.37
N GLY A 58 18.85 -5.66 -0.84
CA GLY A 58 19.25 -6.47 0.31
C GLY A 58 19.23 -5.77 1.68
N SER A 59 18.77 -4.52 1.77
CA SER A 59 18.70 -3.75 3.03
C SER A 59 17.51 -4.09 3.93
N GLY A 60 16.66 -5.05 3.53
CA GLY A 60 15.49 -5.45 4.30
C GLY A 60 14.21 -4.65 4.00
N LYS A 61 14.16 -3.88 2.89
CA LYS A 61 12.97 -3.12 2.47
C LYS A 61 11.70 -3.97 2.46
N THR A 62 11.74 -5.14 1.84
CA THR A 62 10.59 -6.06 1.74
C THR A 62 10.14 -6.56 3.12
N THR A 63 11.08 -6.91 4.00
CA THR A 63 10.79 -7.29 5.39
C THR A 63 10.15 -6.15 6.16
N PHE A 64 10.65 -4.94 5.98
CA PHE A 64 10.10 -3.74 6.61
C PHE A 64 8.66 -3.47 6.16
N LEU A 65 8.36 -3.59 4.85
CA LEU A 65 7.00 -3.47 4.32
C LEU A 65 6.05 -4.54 4.88
N LYS A 66 6.51 -5.79 5.03
CA LYS A 66 5.72 -6.85 5.67
C LYS A 66 5.36 -6.51 7.12
N HIS A 67 6.31 -5.97 7.88
CA HIS A 67 6.07 -5.54 9.26
C HIS A 67 5.06 -4.39 9.32
N ILE A 68 5.12 -3.42 8.39
CA ILE A 68 4.11 -2.35 8.30
C ILE A 68 2.73 -2.95 8.03
N CYS A 69 2.58 -3.83 7.03
CA CYS A 69 1.30 -4.47 6.73
C CYS A 69 0.71 -5.20 7.92
N GLN A 70 1.54 -6.00 8.62
CA GLN A 70 1.11 -6.75 9.81
C GLN A 70 0.73 -5.81 10.97
N ALA A 71 1.49 -4.73 11.17
CA ALA A 71 1.23 -3.75 12.20
C ALA A 71 -0.08 -2.99 11.95
N VAL A 72 -0.30 -2.53 10.71
CA VAL A 72 -1.53 -1.81 10.32
C VAL A 72 -2.74 -2.71 10.46
N ALA A 73 -2.69 -3.96 9.99
CA ALA A 73 -3.81 -4.90 10.10
C ALA A 73 -4.25 -5.15 11.54
N LYS A 74 -3.28 -5.18 12.48
CA LYS A 74 -3.58 -5.37 13.91
C LYS A 74 -4.02 -4.09 14.60
N SER A 75 -3.43 -2.95 14.25
CA SER A 75 -3.73 -1.65 14.87
C SER A 75 -5.02 -1.04 14.36
N CYS A 76 -5.36 -1.29 13.10
CA CYS A 76 -6.48 -0.69 12.39
C CYS A 76 -7.24 -1.77 11.59
N PRO A 77 -7.96 -2.69 12.26
CA PRO A 77 -8.59 -3.85 11.60
C PRO A 77 -9.71 -3.45 10.61
N GLN A 78 -10.21 -2.21 10.68
CA GLN A 78 -11.20 -1.66 9.74
C GLN A 78 -10.59 -1.23 8.41
N VAL A 79 -9.27 -1.03 8.35
CA VAL A 79 -8.57 -0.56 7.15
C VAL A 79 -8.41 -1.69 6.15
N LYS A 80 -8.76 -1.44 4.91
CA LYS A 80 -8.49 -2.36 3.80
C LYS A 80 -7.05 -2.20 3.35
N LEU A 81 -6.29 -3.29 3.38
CA LEU A 81 -4.88 -3.31 3.02
C LEU A 81 -4.67 -3.88 1.62
N TYR A 82 -3.99 -3.10 0.78
CA TYR A 82 -3.58 -3.49 -0.55
C TYR A 82 -2.07 -3.42 -0.71
N CYS A 83 -1.51 -4.44 -1.33
CA CYS A 83 -0.09 -4.47 -1.69
C CYS A 83 0.04 -4.70 -3.18
N LEU A 84 0.80 -3.85 -3.84
CA LEU A 84 1.15 -3.99 -5.25
C LEU A 84 2.63 -4.28 -5.40
N LEU A 85 2.94 -5.44 -5.96
CA LEU A 85 4.31 -5.86 -6.26
C LEU A 85 4.54 -5.79 -7.77
N ILE A 86 5.47 -4.96 -8.20
CA ILE A 86 5.84 -4.80 -9.61
C ILE A 86 7.31 -5.13 -9.79
N ASP A 87 7.60 -5.94 -10.80
CA ASP A 87 8.97 -6.35 -11.17
C ASP A 87 9.71 -7.11 -10.05
N GLU A 88 8.96 -7.74 -9.14
CA GLU A 88 9.53 -8.60 -8.10
C GLU A 88 9.69 -10.05 -8.60
N ARG A 89 10.62 -10.80 -8.03
CA ARG A 89 10.84 -12.20 -8.39
C ARG A 89 9.65 -13.07 -7.98
N PRO A 90 9.26 -14.11 -8.76
CA PRO A 90 8.12 -14.95 -8.43
C PRO A 90 8.16 -15.58 -7.04
N GLU A 91 9.35 -15.99 -6.57
CA GLU A 91 9.54 -16.53 -5.23
C GLU A 91 9.31 -15.48 -4.13
N GLU A 92 9.74 -14.23 -4.36
CA GLU A 92 9.54 -13.10 -3.42
C GLU A 92 8.05 -12.73 -3.35
N VAL A 93 7.36 -12.73 -4.48
CA VAL A 93 5.90 -12.54 -4.54
C VAL A 93 5.17 -13.60 -3.72
N THR A 94 5.55 -14.88 -3.89
CA THR A 94 4.93 -15.98 -3.17
C THR A 94 5.14 -15.87 -1.66
N ASP A 95 6.35 -15.54 -1.23
CA ASP A 95 6.69 -15.35 0.17
C ASP A 95 5.96 -14.14 0.77
N PHE A 96 5.90 -13.02 0.04
CA PHE A 96 5.17 -11.82 0.48
C PHE A 96 3.68 -12.12 0.70
N ARG A 97 3.01 -12.75 -0.27
CA ARG A 97 1.58 -13.10 -0.20
C ARG A 97 1.24 -13.99 0.99
N ARG A 98 2.14 -14.89 1.37
CA ARG A 98 1.96 -15.79 2.53
C ARG A 98 2.19 -15.09 3.87
N SER A 99 2.91 -13.98 3.85
CA SER A 99 3.41 -13.31 5.06
C SER A 99 2.55 -12.13 5.52
N VAL A 100 1.68 -11.59 4.64
CA VAL A 100 0.91 -10.38 4.95
C VAL A 100 -0.60 -10.61 4.93
N PRO A 101 -1.35 -10.02 5.87
CA PRO A 101 -2.80 -10.07 5.91
C PRO A 101 -3.42 -8.96 5.02
N ALA A 102 -3.09 -8.94 3.74
CA ALA A 102 -3.49 -7.92 2.79
C ALA A 102 -3.90 -8.54 1.45
N GLU A 103 -4.70 -7.83 0.66
CA GLU A 103 -4.90 -8.19 -0.74
C GLU A 103 -3.65 -7.84 -1.53
N VAL A 104 -2.99 -8.85 -2.09
CA VAL A 104 -1.75 -8.68 -2.85
C VAL A 104 -2.01 -8.87 -4.33
N ARG A 105 -1.76 -7.80 -5.11
CA ARG A 105 -1.68 -7.84 -6.57
C ARG A 105 -0.22 -7.79 -6.99
N TRP A 106 0.11 -8.48 -8.08
CA TRP A 106 1.49 -8.54 -8.52
C TRP A 106 1.62 -8.66 -10.02
N SER A 107 2.75 -8.23 -10.51
CA SER A 107 3.27 -8.51 -11.84
C SER A 107 4.76 -8.76 -11.69
N SER A 108 5.14 -10.04 -11.78
CA SER A 108 6.51 -10.51 -11.53
C SER A 108 7.46 -10.15 -12.67
N SER A 109 8.76 -10.25 -12.42
CA SER A 109 9.84 -9.84 -13.33
C SER A 109 9.88 -10.59 -14.67
N ASP A 110 9.17 -11.70 -14.80
CA ASP A 110 8.99 -12.47 -16.04
C ASP A 110 7.84 -11.95 -16.92
N GLN A 111 7.07 -10.96 -16.45
CA GLN A 111 5.95 -10.38 -17.17
C GLN A 111 6.38 -9.19 -18.03
N THR A 112 5.49 -8.82 -18.98
CA THR A 112 5.73 -7.68 -19.86
C THR A 112 5.48 -6.35 -19.15
N TYR A 113 6.09 -5.28 -19.67
CA TYR A 113 5.87 -3.92 -19.19
C TYR A 113 4.39 -3.49 -19.24
N ASP A 114 3.68 -3.90 -20.29
CA ASP A 114 2.23 -3.61 -20.42
C ASP A 114 1.43 -4.31 -19.31
N HIS A 115 1.81 -5.53 -18.93
CA HIS A 115 1.19 -6.24 -17.83
C HIS A 115 1.43 -5.52 -16.49
N HIS A 116 2.63 -5.00 -16.26
CA HIS A 116 2.92 -4.19 -15.07
C HIS A 116 1.99 -2.98 -14.96
N ILE A 117 1.85 -2.22 -16.06
CA ILE A 117 0.98 -1.05 -16.12
C ILE A 117 -0.49 -1.43 -15.91
N GLN A 118 -0.94 -2.49 -16.56
CA GLN A 118 -2.34 -2.93 -16.46
C GLN A 118 -2.67 -3.35 -15.03
N THR A 119 -1.84 -4.18 -14.42
CA THR A 119 -2.02 -4.62 -13.02
C THR A 119 -2.11 -3.45 -12.05
N ALA A 120 -1.20 -2.48 -12.19
CA ALA A 120 -1.22 -1.27 -11.36
C ALA A 120 -2.50 -0.45 -11.56
N ARG A 121 -2.94 -0.26 -12.81
CA ARG A 121 -4.16 0.50 -13.13
C ARG A 121 -5.41 -0.16 -12.57
N GLU A 122 -5.52 -1.48 -12.67
CA GLU A 122 -6.69 -2.22 -12.17
C GLU A 122 -6.81 -2.10 -10.66
N LEU A 123 -5.69 -2.28 -9.94
CA LEU A 123 -5.69 -2.09 -8.49
C LEU A 123 -6.04 -0.65 -8.10
N MET A 124 -5.41 0.35 -8.73
CA MET A 124 -5.69 1.74 -8.40
C MET A 124 -7.13 2.14 -8.65
N LYS A 125 -7.78 1.62 -9.71
CA LYS A 125 -9.22 1.82 -9.92
C LYS A 125 -10.07 1.27 -8.78
N GLN A 126 -9.73 0.08 -8.29
CA GLN A 126 -10.41 -0.54 -7.14
C GLN A 126 -10.24 0.32 -5.90
N VAL A 127 -9.00 0.71 -5.59
CA VAL A 127 -8.64 1.53 -4.42
C VAL A 127 -9.37 2.89 -4.45
N TYR A 128 -9.36 3.59 -5.59
CA TYR A 128 -10.06 4.88 -5.71
C TYR A 128 -11.57 4.74 -5.53
N ARG A 129 -12.17 3.68 -6.04
CA ARG A 129 -13.60 3.42 -5.87
C ARG A 129 -13.95 3.20 -4.40
N GLU A 130 -13.22 2.35 -3.72
CA GLU A 130 -13.45 2.05 -2.31
C GLU A 130 -13.22 3.27 -1.41
N ALA A 131 -12.17 4.04 -1.68
CA ALA A 131 -11.91 5.29 -0.95
C ALA A 131 -12.99 6.35 -1.22
N ALA A 132 -13.47 6.47 -2.47
CA ALA A 132 -14.55 7.38 -2.82
C ALA A 132 -15.91 6.98 -2.18
N ASP A 133 -16.08 5.70 -1.88
CA ASP A 133 -17.24 5.16 -1.16
C ASP A 133 -17.08 5.22 0.38
N GLY A 134 -15.99 5.83 0.87
CA GLY A 134 -15.75 6.12 2.28
C GLY A 134 -14.99 5.02 3.03
N ALA A 135 -14.40 4.05 2.36
CA ALA A 135 -13.55 3.06 3.01
C ALA A 135 -12.17 3.65 3.34
N ASP A 136 -11.65 3.31 4.51
CA ASP A 136 -10.25 3.55 4.86
C ASP A 136 -9.38 2.52 4.13
N VAL A 137 -8.46 2.99 3.29
CA VAL A 137 -7.60 2.15 2.46
C VAL A 137 -6.12 2.51 2.65
N VAL A 138 -5.28 1.50 2.77
CA VAL A 138 -3.81 1.61 2.80
C VAL A 138 -3.20 0.67 1.76
#